data_c976fb8607a8157be26acc51bf602482
#
_entry.id   c976fb8607a8157be26acc51bf602482
#
_cell.length_a   1.000
_cell.length_b   1.000
_cell.length_c   1.000
_cell.angle_alpha   90.00
_cell.angle_beta   90.00
_cell.angle_gamma   90.00
#
_symmetry.space_group_name_H-M   'P 1'
#
loop_
_entity.id
_entity.type
_entity.pdbx_description
1 polymer ?
#
loop_
_entity_poly.entity_id
_entity_poly.type
_entity_poly.pdbx_seq_one_letter_code
_entity_poly.pdbx_strand_id
1 'polypeptide(L)'
;MFAVIKKEFKSYFYSPVGYVFIGLFLIMFSIFFYVDVFQYQSTNFEYIFYSGATILTFLVPILTMRAIAEERKTGTEQLLLTSPLSITKVVLGKFIAATLIVAITEICTFLYFGILCYFGTPHITTALVTLLGFLLLAMSYISFGILASSITENQIIAGVITIGFFFFFWFLPQFSSIFTNFSLINMFSKFPTGQIDIADTVTFVTFTISCILLTIIVMQRRKSVR
;
A
#
# COMPACT_ATOMS: atom_id res chain seq x y z
N MET A 1 0.54 -21.43 4.94
CA MET A 1 0.36 -20.06 4.44
C MET A 1 -0.86 -19.38 5.07
N PHE A 2 -2.05 -19.95 4.99
CA PHE A 2 -3.27 -19.34 5.56
C PHE A 2 -3.18 -19.03 7.06
N ALA A 3 -2.58 -19.91 7.86
CA ALA A 3 -2.38 -19.68 9.29
C ALA A 3 -1.48 -18.45 9.56
N VAL A 4 -0.47 -18.23 8.72
CA VAL A 4 0.41 -17.05 8.82
C VAL A 4 -0.37 -15.78 8.50
N ILE A 5 -1.12 -15.78 7.39
CA ILE A 5 -1.97 -14.64 7.00
C ILE A 5 -2.94 -14.30 8.13
N LYS A 6 -3.63 -15.30 8.68
CA LYS A 6 -4.59 -15.11 9.78
C LYS A 6 -3.93 -14.55 11.04
N LYS A 7 -2.73 -15.04 11.39
CA LYS A 7 -1.94 -14.54 12.52
C LYS A 7 -1.56 -13.07 12.31
N GLU A 8 -0.96 -12.75 11.15
CA GLU A 8 -0.50 -11.41 10.82
C GLU A 8 -1.66 -10.42 10.73
N PHE A 9 -2.76 -10.81 10.07
CA PHE A 9 -3.97 -10.00 10.00
C PHE A 9 -4.54 -9.69 11.39
N LYS A 10 -4.66 -10.69 12.26
CA LYS A 10 -5.08 -10.47 13.64
C LYS A 10 -4.13 -9.56 14.41
N SER A 11 -2.81 -9.67 14.18
CA SER A 11 -1.80 -8.85 14.83
C SER A 11 -2.02 -7.36 14.57
N TYR A 12 -2.46 -6.96 13.36
CA TYR A 12 -2.79 -5.57 13.06
C TYR A 12 -3.99 -5.04 13.86
N PHE A 13 -4.94 -5.92 14.21
CA PHE A 13 -6.12 -5.54 15.02
C PHE A 13 -5.91 -5.73 16.52
N TYR A 14 -4.97 -6.57 16.96
CA TYR A 14 -4.54 -6.61 18.36
C TYR A 14 -3.65 -5.43 18.72
N SER A 15 -2.92 -4.88 17.75
CA SER A 15 -2.25 -3.59 17.90
C SER A 15 -3.14 -2.46 17.38
N PRO A 16 -2.96 -1.21 17.84
CA PRO A 16 -3.77 -0.09 17.35
C PRO A 16 -3.49 0.27 15.88
N VAL A 17 -2.44 -0.30 15.26
CA VAL A 17 -1.95 0.11 13.93
C VAL A 17 -2.99 -0.05 12.82
N GLY A 18 -3.72 -1.18 12.81
CA GLY A 18 -4.77 -1.41 11.81
C GLY A 18 -5.91 -0.40 11.93
N TYR A 19 -6.36 -0.14 13.17
CA TYR A 19 -7.42 0.86 13.42
C TYR A 19 -6.97 2.28 13.08
N VAL A 20 -5.73 2.63 13.43
CA VAL A 20 -5.15 3.95 13.14
C VAL A 20 -5.04 4.15 11.62
N PHE A 21 -4.58 3.12 10.89
CA PHE A 21 -4.50 3.18 9.43
C PHE A 21 -5.87 3.41 8.80
N ILE A 22 -6.86 2.56 9.13
CA ILE A 22 -8.23 2.65 8.58
C ILE A 22 -8.86 3.99 8.97
N GLY A 23 -8.76 4.38 10.25
CA GLY A 23 -9.35 5.63 10.76
C GLY A 23 -8.75 6.88 10.11
N LEU A 24 -7.42 6.99 10.06
CA LEU A 24 -6.75 8.13 9.43
C LEU A 24 -7.05 8.19 7.92
N PHE A 25 -7.04 7.04 7.23
CA PHE A 25 -7.37 7.01 5.81
C PHE A 25 -8.79 7.51 5.56
N LEU A 26 -9.78 6.97 6.28
CA LEU A 26 -11.18 7.36 6.12
C LEU A 26 -11.44 8.82 6.51
N ILE A 27 -10.78 9.35 7.55
CA ILE A 27 -10.88 10.77 7.92
C ILE A 27 -10.36 11.65 6.78
N MET A 28 -9.16 11.38 6.27
CA MET A 28 -8.58 12.16 5.18
C MET A 28 -9.41 12.03 3.90
N PHE A 29 -9.87 10.82 3.58
CA PHE A 29 -10.75 10.59 2.44
C PHE A 29 -12.06 11.35 2.57
N SER A 30 -12.66 11.41 3.79
CA SER A 30 -13.86 12.20 4.07
C SER A 30 -13.64 13.70 3.85
N ILE A 31 -12.46 14.22 4.22
CA ILE A 31 -12.12 15.63 4.00
C ILE A 31 -12.05 15.93 2.51
N PHE A 32 -11.36 15.09 1.72
CA PHE A 32 -11.29 15.27 0.27
C PHE A 32 -12.66 15.11 -0.38
N PHE A 33 -13.45 14.13 0.06
CA PHE A 33 -14.82 13.95 -0.40
C PHE A 33 -15.67 15.20 -0.14
N TYR A 34 -15.57 15.78 1.07
CA TYR A 34 -16.30 17.00 1.40
C TYR A 34 -15.90 18.18 0.51
N VAL A 35 -14.61 18.36 0.29
CA VAL A 35 -14.10 19.45 -0.55
C VAL A 35 -14.53 19.27 -2.00
N ASP A 36 -14.35 18.07 -2.57
CA ASP A 36 -14.66 17.83 -3.98
C ASP A 36 -16.18 17.88 -4.26
N VAL A 37 -17.00 17.29 -3.39
CA VAL A 37 -18.45 17.21 -3.61
C VAL A 37 -19.17 18.50 -3.22
N PHE A 38 -18.89 19.05 -2.04
CA PHE A 38 -19.66 20.18 -1.52
C PHE A 38 -19.09 21.55 -1.93
N GLN A 39 -17.78 21.69 -2.09
CA GLN A 39 -17.18 22.97 -2.50
C GLN A 39 -17.09 23.09 -4.02
N TYR A 40 -16.65 22.04 -4.71
CA TYR A 40 -16.47 22.06 -6.17
C TYR A 40 -17.66 21.50 -6.94
N GLN A 41 -18.69 20.98 -6.24
CA GLN A 41 -19.90 20.36 -6.84
C GLN A 41 -19.55 19.27 -7.87
N SER A 42 -18.44 18.59 -7.66
CA SER A 42 -17.97 17.52 -8.53
C SER A 42 -18.63 16.20 -8.12
N THR A 43 -19.11 15.44 -9.10
CA THR A 43 -19.66 14.09 -8.90
C THR A 43 -18.65 13.00 -9.28
N ASN A 44 -17.38 13.39 -9.49
CA ASN A 44 -16.32 12.49 -9.95
C ASN A 44 -15.66 11.80 -8.75
N PHE A 45 -16.18 10.64 -8.38
CA PHE A 45 -15.63 9.79 -7.30
C PHE A 45 -14.15 9.44 -7.49
N GLU A 46 -13.74 9.32 -8.73
CA GLU A 46 -12.42 8.87 -9.15
C GLU A 46 -11.30 9.85 -8.75
N TYR A 47 -11.54 11.15 -8.82
CA TYR A 47 -10.54 12.17 -8.46
C TYR A 47 -10.21 12.19 -6.98
N ILE A 48 -11.16 11.78 -6.13
CA ILE A 48 -10.95 11.67 -4.69
C ILE A 48 -9.86 10.61 -4.40
N PHE A 49 -9.83 9.52 -5.19
CA PHE A 49 -8.79 8.49 -5.09
C PHE A 49 -7.39 8.97 -5.50
N TYR A 50 -7.30 9.93 -6.42
CA TYR A 50 -6.00 10.53 -6.74
C TYR A 50 -5.41 11.25 -5.52
N SER A 51 -6.23 12.01 -4.81
CA SER A 51 -5.85 12.61 -3.53
C SER A 51 -5.56 11.52 -2.46
N GLY A 52 -6.35 10.45 -2.44
CA GLY A 52 -6.14 9.28 -1.59
C GLY A 52 -4.82 8.56 -1.84
N ALA A 53 -4.35 8.49 -3.08
CA ALA A 53 -3.04 7.92 -3.44
C ALA A 53 -1.88 8.67 -2.79
N THR A 54 -2.00 9.99 -2.65
CA THR A 54 -1.02 10.80 -1.92
C THR A 54 -0.99 10.44 -0.43
N ILE A 55 -2.15 10.17 0.18
CA ILE A 55 -2.24 9.75 1.58
C ILE A 55 -1.57 8.39 1.79
N LEU A 56 -1.69 7.45 0.85
CA LEU A 56 -1.03 6.14 0.94
C LEU A 56 0.49 6.26 1.08
N THR A 57 1.11 7.28 0.48
CA THR A 57 2.55 7.52 0.60
C THR A 57 3.00 7.68 2.06
N PHE A 58 2.12 8.22 2.91
CA PHE A 58 2.39 8.38 4.35
C PHE A 58 1.87 7.23 5.19
N LEU A 59 0.69 6.70 4.87
CA LEU A 59 0.02 5.71 5.72
C LEU A 59 0.57 4.30 5.51
N VAL A 60 0.94 3.91 4.29
CA VAL A 60 1.51 2.58 4.04
C VAL A 60 2.82 2.36 4.79
N PRO A 61 3.76 3.32 4.88
CA PRO A 61 4.94 3.17 5.74
C PRO A 61 4.60 2.90 7.21
N ILE A 62 3.57 3.52 7.77
CA ILE A 62 3.11 3.26 9.15
C ILE A 62 2.64 1.82 9.30
N LEU A 63 1.95 1.28 8.29
CA LEU A 63 1.46 -0.10 8.29
C LEU A 63 2.61 -1.11 8.16
N THR A 64 3.62 -0.82 7.34
CA THR A 64 4.66 -1.77 6.92
C THR A 64 5.96 -1.68 7.73
N MET A 65 6.25 -0.52 8.36
CA MET A 65 7.52 -0.31 9.10
C MET A 65 7.75 -1.36 10.19
N ARG A 66 6.68 -1.91 10.79
CA ARG A 66 6.73 -2.89 11.86
C ARG A 66 6.82 -4.33 11.37
N ALA A 67 6.54 -4.56 10.08
CA ALA A 67 6.29 -5.90 9.55
C ALA A 67 7.44 -6.91 9.83
N ILE A 68 8.69 -6.50 9.71
CA ILE A 68 9.87 -7.34 9.97
C ILE A 68 10.80 -6.68 11.02
N ALA A 69 10.95 -5.36 10.99
CA ALA A 69 11.85 -4.63 11.89
C ALA A 69 11.50 -4.82 13.38
N GLU A 70 10.21 -4.95 13.72
CA GLU A 70 9.77 -5.23 15.09
C GLU A 70 10.20 -6.63 15.56
N GLU A 71 10.03 -7.63 14.71
CA GLU A 71 10.43 -9.02 15.01
C GLU A 71 11.94 -9.13 15.20
N ARG A 72 12.71 -8.34 14.47
CA ARG A 72 14.17 -8.25 14.65
C ARG A 72 14.54 -7.57 15.96
N LYS A 73 13.94 -6.42 16.25
CA LYS A 73 14.19 -5.67 17.47
C LYS A 73 13.87 -6.49 18.73
N THR A 74 12.81 -7.30 18.68
CA THR A 74 12.37 -8.16 19.80
C THR A 74 13.08 -9.52 19.84
N GLY A 75 13.91 -9.85 18.82
CA GLY A 75 14.57 -11.15 18.72
C GLY A 75 13.66 -12.30 18.28
N THR A 76 12.37 -12.05 18.07
CA THR A 76 11.40 -13.07 17.64
C THR A 76 11.63 -13.55 16.20
N GLU A 77 12.40 -12.80 15.40
CA GLU A 77 12.86 -13.25 14.07
C GLU A 77 13.57 -14.61 14.15
N GLN A 78 14.32 -14.87 15.23
CA GLN A 78 15.02 -16.15 15.40
C GLN A 78 14.06 -17.34 15.48
N LEU A 79 12.94 -17.17 16.18
CA LEU A 79 11.89 -18.20 16.25
C LEU A 79 11.25 -18.46 14.88
N LEU A 80 11.12 -17.44 14.05
CA LEU A 80 10.62 -17.57 12.67
C LEU A 80 11.62 -18.29 11.77
N LEU A 81 12.91 -17.96 11.87
CA LEU A 81 13.97 -18.57 11.06
C LEU A 81 14.23 -20.03 11.42
N THR A 82 14.03 -20.44 12.67
CA THR A 82 14.18 -21.81 13.16
C THR A 82 12.91 -22.65 12.98
N SER A 83 11.77 -22.00 12.66
CA SER A 83 10.52 -22.71 12.42
C SER A 83 10.56 -23.53 11.12
N PRO A 84 9.76 -24.60 11.00
CA PRO A 84 9.66 -25.40 9.77
C PRO A 84 8.97 -24.67 8.62
N LEU A 85 8.59 -23.40 8.82
CA LEU A 85 7.96 -22.59 7.79
C LEU A 85 9.00 -22.06 6.79
N SER A 86 8.67 -22.08 5.50
CA SER A 86 9.50 -21.43 4.49
C SER A 86 9.41 -19.91 4.61
N ILE A 87 10.55 -19.23 4.46
CA ILE A 87 10.63 -17.75 4.49
C ILE A 87 9.67 -17.12 3.49
N THR A 88 9.54 -17.71 2.31
CA THR A 88 8.59 -17.27 1.28
C THR A 88 7.16 -17.21 1.81
N LYS A 89 6.71 -18.23 2.57
CA LYS A 89 5.36 -18.24 3.16
C LYS A 89 5.18 -17.15 4.22
N VAL A 90 6.23 -16.80 4.93
CA VAL A 90 6.20 -15.73 5.94
C VAL A 90 6.09 -14.37 5.26
N VAL A 91 6.95 -14.08 4.29
CA VAL A 91 6.96 -12.80 3.56
C VAL A 91 5.64 -12.59 2.81
N LEU A 92 5.18 -13.60 2.07
CA LEU A 92 3.88 -13.53 1.39
C LEU A 92 2.72 -13.41 2.37
N GLY A 93 2.79 -14.05 3.53
CA GLY A 93 1.76 -13.93 4.56
C GLY A 93 1.63 -12.53 5.11
N LYS A 94 2.76 -11.85 5.37
CA LYS A 94 2.80 -10.45 5.81
C LYS A 94 2.31 -9.50 4.72
N PHE A 95 2.75 -9.71 3.49
CA PHE A 95 2.31 -8.92 2.33
C PHE A 95 0.79 -9.01 2.14
N ILE A 96 0.22 -10.23 2.08
CA ILE A 96 -1.21 -10.42 1.90
C ILE A 96 -2.00 -9.85 3.09
N ALA A 97 -1.53 -10.02 4.32
CA ALA A 97 -2.21 -9.47 5.49
C ALA A 97 -2.30 -7.93 5.45
N ALA A 98 -1.21 -7.24 5.08
CA ALA A 98 -1.19 -5.79 4.91
C ALA A 98 -2.09 -5.34 3.74
N THR A 99 -2.05 -6.06 2.61
CA THR A 99 -2.91 -5.78 1.45
C THR A 99 -4.40 -5.95 1.80
N LEU A 100 -4.76 -6.95 2.61
CA LEU A 100 -6.14 -7.13 3.06
C LEU A 100 -6.65 -5.96 3.90
N ILE A 101 -5.80 -5.32 4.71
CA ILE A 101 -6.21 -4.13 5.49
C ILE A 101 -6.53 -2.98 4.53
N VAL A 102 -5.67 -2.75 3.52
CA VAL A 102 -5.93 -1.71 2.53
C VAL A 102 -7.18 -2.02 1.72
N ALA A 103 -7.36 -3.27 1.28
CA ALA A 103 -8.55 -3.69 0.54
C ALA A 103 -9.84 -3.50 1.37
N ILE A 104 -9.83 -3.81 2.66
CA ILE A 104 -10.98 -3.55 3.55
C ILE A 104 -11.25 -2.05 3.64
N THR A 105 -10.20 -1.24 3.79
CA THR A 105 -10.33 0.23 3.84
C THR A 105 -10.94 0.76 2.55
N GLU A 106 -10.48 0.25 1.41
CA GLU A 106 -10.98 0.60 0.09
C GLU A 106 -12.44 0.19 -0.11
N ILE A 107 -12.85 -0.99 0.37
CA ILE A 107 -14.27 -1.39 0.37
C ILE A 107 -15.10 -0.42 1.21
N CYS A 108 -14.60 0.04 2.37
CA CYS A 108 -15.29 1.04 3.17
C CYS A 108 -15.47 2.36 2.43
N THR A 109 -14.54 2.76 1.57
CA THR A 109 -14.71 3.97 0.76
C THR A 109 -15.82 3.87 -0.28
N PHE A 110 -16.26 2.66 -0.63
CA PHE A 110 -17.39 2.47 -1.53
C PHE A 110 -18.73 2.98 -0.96
N LEU A 111 -18.80 3.19 0.36
CA LEU A 111 -19.95 3.88 0.99
C LEU A 111 -20.11 5.32 0.47
N TYR A 112 -19.00 6.01 0.20
CA TYR A 112 -19.03 7.38 -0.38
C TYR A 112 -19.54 7.38 -1.82
N PHE A 113 -19.26 6.30 -2.58
CA PHE A 113 -19.87 6.12 -3.90
C PHE A 113 -21.41 6.03 -3.81
N GLY A 114 -21.92 5.30 -2.81
CA GLY A 114 -23.36 5.23 -2.53
C GLY A 114 -23.96 6.61 -2.21
N ILE A 115 -23.25 7.46 -1.47
CA ILE A 115 -23.67 8.83 -1.19
C ILE A 115 -23.69 9.66 -2.48
N LEU A 116 -22.66 9.53 -3.33
CA LEU A 116 -22.61 10.23 -4.63
C LEU A 116 -23.77 9.87 -5.56
N CYS A 117 -24.23 8.61 -5.53
CA CYS A 117 -25.41 8.20 -6.32
C CYS A 117 -26.69 8.96 -5.95
N TYR A 118 -26.76 9.54 -4.74
CA TYR A 118 -27.86 10.39 -4.32
C TYR A 118 -27.78 11.80 -4.91
N PHE A 119 -26.56 12.31 -5.14
CA PHE A 119 -26.33 13.68 -5.66
C PHE A 119 -26.12 13.72 -7.17
N GLY A 120 -25.79 12.60 -7.81
CA GLY A 120 -25.51 12.54 -9.24
C GLY A 120 -25.50 11.14 -9.81
N THR A 121 -24.99 10.99 -11.03
CA THR A 121 -24.87 9.70 -11.73
C THR A 121 -23.38 9.33 -11.94
N PRO A 122 -22.64 8.92 -10.89
CA PRO A 122 -21.26 8.53 -11.05
C PRO A 122 -21.13 7.25 -11.90
N HIS A 123 -20.08 7.15 -12.71
CA HIS A 123 -19.83 6.00 -13.57
C HIS A 123 -19.22 4.84 -12.79
N ILE A 124 -19.99 3.77 -12.56
CA ILE A 124 -19.53 2.59 -11.79
C ILE A 124 -18.32 1.91 -12.44
N THR A 125 -18.24 1.88 -13.76
CA THR A 125 -17.12 1.26 -14.49
C THR A 125 -15.81 1.97 -14.18
N THR A 126 -15.80 3.30 -14.23
CA THR A 126 -14.62 4.12 -13.94
C THR A 126 -14.23 3.99 -12.48
N ALA A 127 -15.21 3.95 -11.56
CA ALA A 127 -14.97 3.74 -10.15
C ALA A 127 -14.29 2.38 -9.88
N LEU A 128 -14.76 1.29 -10.51
CA LEU A 128 -14.14 -0.04 -10.35
C LEU A 128 -12.70 -0.09 -10.92
N VAL A 129 -12.46 0.56 -12.06
CA VAL A 129 -11.11 0.69 -12.63
C VAL A 129 -10.19 1.44 -11.68
N THR A 130 -10.67 2.52 -11.09
CA THR A 130 -9.93 3.32 -10.10
C THR A 130 -9.59 2.51 -8.86
N LEU A 131 -10.54 1.75 -8.31
CA LEU A 131 -10.29 0.86 -7.18
C LEU A 131 -9.21 -0.18 -7.50
N LEU A 132 -9.29 -0.82 -8.67
CA LEU A 132 -8.29 -1.78 -9.10
C LEU A 132 -6.90 -1.14 -9.17
N GLY A 133 -6.78 0.05 -9.78
CA GLY A 133 -5.52 0.79 -9.84
C GLY A 133 -4.99 1.19 -8.47
N PHE A 134 -5.89 1.60 -7.57
CA PHE A 134 -5.53 1.98 -6.21
C PHE A 134 -4.99 0.78 -5.40
N LEU A 135 -5.62 -0.38 -5.54
CA LEU A 135 -5.14 -1.61 -4.92
C LEU A 135 -3.75 -2.01 -5.46
N LEU A 136 -3.51 -1.91 -6.78
CA LEU A 136 -2.21 -2.18 -7.39
C LEU A 136 -1.13 -1.24 -6.89
N LEU A 137 -1.42 0.05 -6.78
CA LEU A 137 -0.54 1.05 -6.20
C LEU A 137 -0.21 0.71 -4.74
N ALA A 138 -1.24 0.39 -3.94
CA ALA A 138 -1.07 0.00 -2.54
C ALA A 138 -0.21 -1.25 -2.39
N MET A 139 -0.41 -2.27 -3.22
CA MET A 139 0.41 -3.49 -3.24
C MET A 139 1.88 -3.16 -3.52
N SER A 140 2.16 -2.26 -4.47
CA SER A 140 3.52 -1.81 -4.77
C SER A 140 4.14 -1.08 -3.57
N TYR A 141 3.41 -0.21 -2.91
CA TYR A 141 3.86 0.50 -1.72
C TYR A 141 4.11 -0.44 -0.55
N ILE A 142 3.21 -1.39 -0.29
CA ILE A 142 3.34 -2.40 0.76
C ILE A 142 4.57 -3.27 0.52
N SER A 143 4.79 -3.75 -0.70
CA SER A 143 5.92 -4.61 -1.03
C SER A 143 7.27 -3.94 -0.77
N PHE A 144 7.41 -2.67 -1.15
CA PHE A 144 8.60 -1.89 -0.87
C PHE A 144 8.75 -1.59 0.64
N GLY A 145 7.67 -1.25 1.33
CA GLY A 145 7.70 -1.01 2.76
C GLY A 145 8.14 -2.24 3.57
N ILE A 146 7.71 -3.44 3.16
CA ILE A 146 8.18 -4.71 3.75
C ILE A 146 9.66 -4.94 3.43
N LEU A 147 10.12 -4.63 2.21
CA LEU A 147 11.52 -4.70 1.84
C LEU A 147 12.36 -3.75 2.73
N ALA A 148 11.97 -2.49 2.86
CA ALA A 148 12.64 -1.52 3.74
C ALA A 148 12.67 -2.01 5.19
N SER A 149 11.55 -2.55 5.70
CA SER A 149 11.46 -3.14 7.04
C SER A 149 12.37 -4.38 7.20
N SER A 150 12.67 -5.09 6.12
CA SER A 150 13.56 -6.26 6.17
C SER A 150 15.06 -5.88 6.26
N ILE A 151 15.44 -4.69 5.84
CA ILE A 151 16.84 -4.26 5.81
C ILE A 151 17.29 -3.73 7.18
N THR A 152 16.42 -3.06 7.92
CA THR A 152 16.72 -2.39 9.18
C THR A 152 16.05 -3.07 10.40
N GLU A 153 16.61 -2.86 11.60
CA GLU A 153 16.02 -3.27 12.89
C GLU A 153 15.20 -2.15 13.52
N ASN A 154 15.34 -0.93 13.00
CA ASN A 154 14.63 0.23 13.52
C ASN A 154 13.41 0.52 12.67
N GLN A 155 12.21 0.42 13.28
CA GLN A 155 10.93 0.67 12.64
C GLN A 155 10.84 2.09 12.03
N ILE A 156 11.37 3.10 12.75
CA ILE A 156 11.33 4.49 12.30
C ILE A 156 12.18 4.67 11.05
N ILE A 157 13.39 4.07 11.04
CA ILE A 157 14.26 4.10 9.85
C ILE A 157 13.59 3.42 8.65
N ALA A 158 12.93 2.27 8.87
CA ALA A 158 12.17 1.60 7.81
C ALA A 158 11.07 2.51 7.23
N GLY A 159 10.32 3.18 8.09
CA GLY A 159 9.29 4.15 7.68
C GLY A 159 9.87 5.32 6.88
N VAL A 160 10.95 5.93 7.38
CA VAL A 160 11.62 7.06 6.71
C VAL A 160 12.18 6.66 5.34
N ILE A 161 12.81 5.48 5.23
CA ILE A 161 13.31 4.97 3.94
C ILE A 161 12.13 4.80 2.96
N THR A 162 11.02 4.25 3.42
CA THR A 162 9.84 4.03 2.56
C THR A 162 9.23 5.34 2.09
N ILE A 163 9.01 6.30 2.99
CA ILE A 163 8.51 7.63 2.66
C ILE A 163 9.47 8.33 1.70
N GLY A 164 10.76 8.37 2.05
CA GLY A 164 11.79 9.04 1.24
C GLY A 164 11.88 8.49 -0.19
N PHE A 165 11.79 7.16 -0.34
CA PHE A 165 11.77 6.52 -1.65
C PHE A 165 10.58 6.99 -2.49
N PHE A 166 9.36 6.93 -1.96
CA PHE A 166 8.18 7.33 -2.73
C PHE A 166 8.13 8.82 -3.01
N PHE A 167 8.56 9.67 -2.08
CA PHE A 167 8.71 11.09 -2.32
C PHE A 167 9.73 11.38 -3.41
N PHE A 168 10.88 10.75 -3.39
CA PHE A 168 11.89 10.91 -4.42
C PHE A 168 11.33 10.61 -5.81
N PHE A 169 10.65 9.47 -5.98
CA PHE A 169 10.05 9.09 -7.26
C PHE A 169 8.85 9.96 -7.65
N TRP A 170 8.16 10.55 -6.70
CA TRP A 170 7.07 11.50 -6.96
C TRP A 170 7.58 12.82 -7.50
N PHE A 171 8.70 13.33 -6.96
CA PHE A 171 9.29 14.58 -7.42
C PHE A 171 10.19 14.44 -8.66
N LEU A 172 10.66 13.23 -8.95
CA LEU A 172 11.60 12.97 -10.06
C LEU A 172 11.12 13.48 -11.43
N PRO A 173 9.82 13.37 -11.81
CA PRO A 173 9.30 13.91 -13.07
C PRO A 173 9.43 15.42 -13.24
N GLN A 174 9.56 16.17 -12.14
CA GLN A 174 9.72 17.63 -12.19
C GLN A 174 11.09 18.04 -12.76
N PHE A 175 12.09 17.16 -12.70
CA PHE A 175 13.43 17.42 -13.22
C PHE A 175 13.57 17.07 -14.71
N SER A 176 12.85 16.07 -15.20
CA SER A 176 12.83 15.69 -16.62
C SER A 176 11.63 14.82 -16.96
N SER A 177 11.05 15.05 -18.13
CA SER A 177 9.93 14.25 -18.66
C SER A 177 10.28 12.77 -18.88
N ILE A 178 11.56 12.43 -18.98
CA ILE A 178 12.04 11.04 -19.10
C ILE A 178 11.64 10.22 -17.86
N PHE A 179 11.53 10.87 -16.70
CA PHE A 179 11.23 10.20 -15.43
C PHE A 179 9.74 10.07 -15.11
N THR A 180 8.84 10.54 -15.97
CA THR A 180 7.38 10.44 -15.76
C THR A 180 6.93 9.00 -15.59
N ASN A 181 7.55 8.07 -16.34
CA ASN A 181 7.25 6.64 -16.29
C ASN A 181 7.84 5.90 -15.08
N PHE A 182 8.58 6.59 -14.19
CA PHE A 182 9.08 6.00 -12.95
C PHE A 182 8.22 6.35 -11.73
N SER A 183 7.33 7.34 -11.86
CA SER A 183 6.44 7.74 -10.76
C SER A 183 5.20 6.87 -10.71
N LEU A 184 5.10 6.02 -9.69
CA LEU A 184 3.94 5.15 -9.48
C LEU A 184 2.63 5.94 -9.33
N ILE A 185 2.67 7.14 -8.73
CA ILE A 185 1.50 8.02 -8.61
C ILE A 185 1.06 8.53 -9.99
N ASN A 186 2.00 8.91 -10.85
CA ASN A 186 1.67 9.36 -12.20
C ASN A 186 1.08 8.23 -13.06
N MET A 187 1.59 7.00 -12.92
CA MET A 187 0.97 5.83 -13.57
C MET A 187 -0.46 5.59 -13.06
N PHE A 188 -0.67 5.76 -11.75
CA PHE A 188 -2.00 5.63 -11.16
C PHE A 188 -2.98 6.68 -11.71
N SER A 189 -2.52 7.89 -12.07
CA SER A 189 -3.39 8.99 -12.54
C SER A 189 -4.26 8.68 -13.76
N LYS A 190 -3.91 7.64 -14.53
CA LYS A 190 -4.68 7.18 -15.69
C LYS A 190 -5.90 6.33 -15.27
N PHE A 191 -5.85 5.63 -14.15
CA PHE A 191 -6.95 4.77 -13.69
C PHE A 191 -8.21 5.58 -13.34
N PRO A 192 -8.13 6.74 -12.65
CA PRO A 192 -9.26 7.63 -12.43
C PRO A 192 -9.94 8.16 -13.71
N THR A 193 -9.26 8.13 -14.86
CA THR A 193 -9.87 8.47 -16.15
C THR A 193 -10.56 7.28 -16.84
N GLY A 194 -10.61 6.12 -16.16
CA GLY A 194 -11.20 4.88 -16.70
C GLY A 194 -10.32 4.13 -17.68
N GLN A 195 -9.03 4.51 -17.82
CA GLN A 195 -8.10 3.87 -18.73
C GLN A 195 -7.26 2.83 -17.99
N ILE A 196 -7.30 1.58 -18.45
CA ILE A 196 -6.39 0.54 -17.99
C ILE A 196 -5.27 0.44 -19.01
N ASP A 197 -4.11 1.02 -18.68
CA ASP A 197 -2.89 0.82 -19.48
C ASP A 197 -2.22 -0.48 -19.03
N ILE A 198 -2.04 -1.39 -20.00
CA ILE A 198 -1.38 -2.69 -19.74
C ILE A 198 0.07 -2.48 -19.28
N ALA A 199 0.77 -1.49 -19.83
CA ALA A 199 2.14 -1.20 -19.44
C ALA A 199 2.25 -0.77 -17.97
N ASP A 200 1.35 0.11 -17.53
CA ASP A 200 1.32 0.58 -16.13
C ASP A 200 0.95 -0.56 -15.18
N THR A 201 -0.05 -1.37 -15.55
CA THR A 201 -0.47 -2.55 -14.76
C THR A 201 0.67 -3.56 -14.61
N VAL A 202 1.37 -3.88 -15.70
CA VAL A 202 2.55 -4.77 -15.68
C VAL A 202 3.66 -4.18 -14.82
N THR A 203 3.87 -2.88 -14.87
CA THR A 203 4.89 -2.20 -14.03
C THR A 203 4.58 -2.33 -12.55
N PHE A 204 3.33 -2.11 -12.11
CA PHE A 204 2.93 -2.32 -10.72
C PHE A 204 3.17 -3.76 -10.25
N VAL A 205 2.75 -4.74 -11.05
CA VAL A 205 2.91 -6.17 -10.73
C VAL A 205 4.40 -6.56 -10.68
N THR A 206 5.19 -6.14 -11.67
CA THR A 206 6.62 -6.44 -11.75
C THR A 206 7.38 -5.81 -10.59
N PHE A 207 7.09 -4.55 -10.25
CA PHE A 207 7.68 -3.87 -9.11
C PHE A 207 7.35 -4.60 -7.79
N THR A 208 6.08 -4.96 -7.59
CA THR A 208 5.63 -5.71 -6.41
C THR A 208 6.36 -7.05 -6.28
N ILE A 209 6.42 -7.83 -7.35
CA ILE A 209 7.10 -9.13 -7.36
C ILE A 209 8.59 -8.96 -7.08
N SER A 210 9.25 -7.97 -7.71
CA SER A 210 10.68 -7.69 -7.52
C SER A 210 11.00 -7.36 -6.05
N CYS A 211 10.20 -6.50 -5.41
CA CYS A 211 10.38 -6.15 -4.00
C CYS A 211 10.17 -7.36 -3.07
N ILE A 212 9.17 -8.20 -3.35
CA ILE A 212 8.92 -9.42 -2.58
C ILE A 212 10.09 -10.40 -2.72
N LEU A 213 10.60 -10.61 -3.93
CA LEU A 213 11.75 -11.49 -4.18
C LEU A 213 13.00 -10.97 -3.47
N LEU A 214 13.28 -9.68 -3.54
CA LEU A 214 14.40 -9.05 -2.81
C LEU A 214 14.25 -9.24 -1.30
N THR A 215 13.05 -9.09 -0.76
CA THR A 215 12.78 -9.32 0.67
C THR A 215 13.10 -10.77 1.06
N ILE A 216 12.68 -11.74 0.24
CA ILE A 216 12.94 -13.16 0.48
C ILE A 216 14.44 -13.43 0.46
N ILE A 217 15.18 -12.87 -0.51
CA ILE A 217 16.66 -13.02 -0.61
C ILE A 217 17.34 -12.44 0.61
N VAL A 218 16.96 -11.24 1.05
CA VAL A 218 17.51 -10.59 2.25
C VAL A 218 17.32 -11.47 3.49
N MET A 219 16.11 -12.02 3.68
CA MET A 219 15.82 -12.89 4.82
C MET A 219 16.52 -14.27 4.72
N GLN A 220 16.64 -14.84 3.51
CA GLN A 220 17.35 -16.11 3.31
C GLN A 220 18.84 -15.99 3.59
N ARG A 221 19.49 -14.92 3.15
CA ARG A 221 20.90 -14.66 3.46
C ARG A 221 21.15 -14.65 4.97
N ARG A 222 20.24 -14.07 5.74
CA ARG A 222 20.35 -14.04 7.20
C ARG A 222 20.18 -15.40 7.84
N LYS A 223 19.33 -16.25 7.28
CA LYS A 223 19.18 -17.65 7.75
C LYS A 223 20.44 -18.46 7.48
N SER A 224 21.17 -18.17 6.41
CA SER A 224 22.40 -18.90 6.03
C SER A 224 23.66 -18.47 6.80
N VAL A 225 23.67 -17.23 7.31
CA VAL A 225 24.85 -16.67 8.04
C VAL A 225 24.84 -17.02 9.53
N ARG A 226 23.73 -17.56 10.02
CA ARG A 226 23.55 -18.04 11.40
C ARG A 226 23.37 -19.54 11.45
#